data_5b199e8ede7a01dea39379d1b1b3173f
#
_entry.id   5b199e8ede7a01dea39379d1b1b3173f
#
_cell.length_a   1.000
_cell.length_b   1.000
_cell.length_c   1.000
_cell.angle_alpha   90.00
_cell.angle_beta   90.00
_cell.angle_gamma   90.00
#
_symmetry.space_group_name_H-M   'P 1'
#
loop_
_entity.id
_entity.type
_entity.pdbx_description
1 polymer ?
#
loop_
_entity_poly.entity_id
_entity_poly.type
_entity_poly.pdbx_seq_one_letter_code
_entity_poly.pdbx_strand_id
1 'polypeptide(L)'
;MLFRSQLAIAYRWNDGAGTYTPPGHWNDIAAEHVRDARMSEVRAARAFALLNMAMHDAAVVCWSVKFQYFNPRPHQLDPTIRTVIGLPNFPAYPSGHSTFSAAAALVLSELFPARVADFAAMADEAGISRLYGGIHYRNDIERGREHGERVAGFALRIGRQDGAR
;
A
#
# COMPACT_ATOMS: atom_id res chain seq x y z
N MET A 1 -0.55 1.14 -25.81
CA MET A 1 0.45 0.06 -25.61
C MET A 1 1.35 0.47 -24.44
N LEU A 2 1.56 -0.40 -23.42
CA LEU A 2 2.44 -0.10 -22.29
C LEU A 2 3.91 -0.36 -22.67
N PHE A 3 4.82 0.43 -22.08
CA PHE A 3 6.26 0.16 -22.17
C PHE A 3 6.63 -1.05 -21.29
N ARG A 4 7.74 -1.72 -21.61
CA ARG A 4 8.22 -2.90 -20.85
C ARG A 4 8.43 -2.58 -19.35
N SER A 5 8.91 -1.38 -19.04
CA SER A 5 9.08 -0.91 -17.65
C SER A 5 7.75 -0.79 -16.90
N GLN A 6 6.69 -0.29 -17.55
CA GLN A 6 5.37 -0.18 -16.95
C GLN A 6 4.75 -1.55 -16.67
N LEU A 7 4.96 -2.52 -17.58
CA LEU A 7 4.55 -3.90 -17.37
C LEU A 7 5.29 -4.53 -16.18
N ALA A 8 6.60 -4.33 -16.10
CA ALA A 8 7.41 -4.82 -14.97
C ALA A 8 6.91 -4.27 -13.63
N ILE A 9 6.59 -2.97 -13.56
CA ILE A 9 6.00 -2.33 -12.38
C ILE A 9 4.64 -2.94 -12.03
N ALA A 10 3.76 -3.16 -13.03
CA ALA A 10 2.46 -3.76 -12.81
C ALA A 10 2.57 -5.18 -12.23
N TYR A 11 3.53 -5.98 -12.70
CA TYR A 11 3.77 -7.33 -12.19
C TYR A 11 4.45 -7.35 -10.83
N ARG A 12 5.44 -6.47 -10.59
CA ARG A 12 6.13 -6.35 -9.29
C ARG A 12 5.14 -6.13 -8.14
N TRP A 13 4.18 -5.24 -8.34
CA TRP A 13 3.16 -4.90 -7.35
C TRP A 13 1.83 -5.64 -7.61
N ASN A 14 1.85 -6.79 -8.26
CA ASN A 14 0.59 -7.49 -8.52
C ASN A 14 -0.10 -7.89 -7.21
N ASP A 15 0.62 -8.51 -6.30
CA ASP A 15 0.18 -8.87 -4.94
C ASP A 15 -1.25 -9.42 -4.90
N GLY A 16 -1.60 -10.22 -5.91
CA GLY A 16 -2.94 -10.76 -6.09
C GLY A 16 -3.27 -11.91 -5.13
N ALA A 17 -4.47 -12.46 -5.29
CA ALA A 17 -4.90 -13.62 -4.52
C ALA A 17 -3.93 -14.79 -4.69
N GLY A 18 -3.57 -15.44 -3.56
CA GLY A 18 -2.60 -16.53 -3.54
C GLY A 18 -1.15 -16.09 -3.33
N THR A 19 -0.88 -14.78 -3.26
CA THR A 19 0.42 -14.21 -2.86
C THR A 19 0.37 -13.73 -1.41
N TYR A 20 1.47 -13.15 -0.92
CA TYR A 20 1.51 -12.50 0.40
C TYR A 20 0.66 -11.21 0.48
N THR A 21 0.08 -10.76 -0.63
CA THR A 21 -0.76 -9.55 -0.75
C THR A 21 -0.01 -8.25 -0.39
N PRO A 22 -0.56 -7.04 -0.62
CA PRO A 22 0.17 -5.80 -0.32
C PRO A 22 0.68 -5.68 1.13
N PRO A 23 -0.08 -6.07 2.16
CA PRO A 23 0.47 -6.03 3.52
C PRO A 23 1.70 -6.92 3.73
N GLY A 24 1.72 -8.13 3.16
CA GLY A 24 2.88 -9.02 3.24
C GLY A 24 4.09 -8.45 2.50
N HIS A 25 3.91 -7.86 1.32
CA HIS A 25 4.97 -7.20 0.58
C HIS A 25 5.64 -6.09 1.41
N TRP A 26 4.83 -5.24 2.07
CA TRP A 26 5.36 -4.21 2.94
C TRP A 26 6.00 -4.76 4.22
N ASN A 27 5.55 -5.92 4.72
CA ASN A 27 6.25 -6.63 5.80
C ASN A 27 7.61 -7.17 5.36
N ASP A 28 7.75 -7.67 4.13
CA ASP A 28 9.05 -8.10 3.58
C ASP A 28 10.01 -6.92 3.45
N ILE A 29 9.56 -5.78 2.91
CA ILE A 29 10.34 -4.55 2.85
C ILE A 29 10.79 -4.14 4.27
N ALA A 30 9.88 -4.15 5.24
CA ALA A 30 10.20 -3.82 6.63
C ALA A 30 11.24 -4.79 7.23
N ALA A 31 11.12 -6.09 6.94
CA ALA A 31 12.04 -7.10 7.44
C ALA A 31 13.47 -6.91 6.94
N GLU A 32 13.65 -6.46 5.70
CA GLU A 32 14.97 -6.11 5.17
C GLU A 32 15.58 -4.95 5.95
N HIS A 33 14.83 -3.86 6.15
CA HIS A 33 15.32 -2.69 6.88
C HIS A 33 15.57 -2.95 8.36
N VAL A 34 14.73 -3.77 9.02
CA VAL A 34 14.92 -4.22 10.41
C VAL A 34 16.21 -5.00 10.55
N ARG A 35 16.52 -5.91 9.62
CA ARG A 35 17.77 -6.69 9.61
C ARG A 35 19.00 -5.81 9.37
N ASP A 36 18.94 -4.93 8.37
CA ASP A 36 20.02 -4.03 8.01
C ASP A 36 20.36 -3.07 9.16
N ALA A 37 19.33 -2.57 9.84
CA ALA A 37 19.48 -1.72 11.03
C ALA A 37 19.91 -2.51 12.28
N ARG A 38 19.99 -3.84 12.22
CA ARG A 38 20.31 -4.72 13.35
C ARG A 38 19.45 -4.41 14.59
N MET A 39 18.16 -4.21 14.38
CA MET A 39 17.26 -3.89 15.49
C MET A 39 17.21 -5.04 16.50
N SER A 40 17.10 -4.69 17.79
CA SER A 40 16.81 -5.71 18.82
C SER A 40 15.41 -6.30 18.60
N GLU A 41 15.17 -7.51 19.13
CA GLU A 41 13.87 -8.19 19.00
C GLU A 41 12.70 -7.32 19.46
N VAL A 42 12.85 -6.59 20.55
CA VAL A 42 11.80 -5.69 21.08
C VAL A 42 11.52 -4.54 20.12
N ARG A 43 12.57 -3.92 19.57
CA ARG A 43 12.40 -2.85 18.57
C ARG A 43 11.82 -3.35 17.27
N ALA A 44 12.24 -4.53 16.81
CA ALA A 44 11.69 -5.17 15.63
C ALA A 44 10.19 -5.51 15.83
N ALA A 45 9.83 -6.11 16.95
CA ALA A 45 8.43 -6.42 17.28
C ALA A 45 7.57 -5.14 17.30
N ARG A 46 8.08 -4.04 17.89
CA ARG A 46 7.40 -2.75 17.88
C ARG A 46 7.24 -2.20 16.48
N ALA A 47 8.28 -2.28 15.65
CA ALA A 47 8.22 -1.80 14.26
C ALA A 47 7.13 -2.53 13.47
N PHE A 48 7.07 -3.86 13.56
CA PHE A 48 6.04 -4.66 12.92
C PHE A 48 4.64 -4.41 13.51
N ALA A 49 4.53 -4.19 14.82
CA ALA A 49 3.25 -3.84 15.45
C ALA A 49 2.70 -2.53 14.87
N LEU A 50 3.49 -1.46 14.85
CA LEU A 50 3.06 -0.17 14.31
C LEU A 50 2.72 -0.25 12.82
N LEU A 51 3.55 -0.94 12.04
CA LEU A 51 3.33 -1.13 10.61
C LEU A 51 2.00 -1.86 10.35
N ASN A 52 1.78 -2.98 11.04
CA ASN A 52 0.59 -3.80 10.80
C ASN A 52 -0.69 -3.17 11.38
N MET A 53 -0.61 -2.43 12.49
CA MET A 53 -1.73 -1.63 12.99
C MET A 53 -2.15 -0.59 11.95
N ALA A 54 -1.20 0.17 11.39
CA ALA A 54 -1.49 1.17 10.37
C ALA A 54 -2.11 0.53 9.11
N MET A 55 -1.56 -0.58 8.64
CA MET A 55 -2.09 -1.25 7.45
C MET A 55 -3.45 -1.91 7.71
N HIS A 56 -3.68 -2.47 8.90
CA HIS A 56 -4.98 -3.01 9.28
C HIS A 56 -6.07 -1.92 9.28
N ASP A 57 -5.80 -0.79 9.94
CA ASP A 57 -6.74 0.32 9.98
C ASP A 57 -6.98 0.91 8.57
N ALA A 58 -5.91 0.97 7.75
CA ALA A 58 -6.00 1.36 6.35
C ALA A 58 -6.91 0.40 5.55
N ALA A 59 -6.84 -0.91 5.82
CA ALA A 59 -7.74 -1.89 5.22
C ALA A 59 -9.19 -1.62 5.60
N VAL A 60 -9.48 -1.44 6.89
CA VAL A 60 -10.85 -1.20 7.39
C VAL A 60 -11.44 0.04 6.70
N VAL A 61 -10.72 1.15 6.68
CA VAL A 61 -11.17 2.38 6.00
C VAL A 61 -11.35 2.16 4.50
N CYS A 62 -10.37 1.56 3.84
CA CYS A 62 -10.41 1.32 2.39
C CYS A 62 -11.64 0.49 1.99
N TRP A 63 -11.90 -0.63 2.68
CA TRP A 63 -13.02 -1.51 2.35
C TRP A 63 -14.36 -0.91 2.72
N SER A 64 -14.46 -0.17 3.84
CA SER A 64 -15.67 0.59 4.19
C SER A 64 -16.06 1.55 3.06
N VAL A 65 -15.09 2.32 2.56
CA VAL A 65 -15.32 3.28 1.46
C VAL A 65 -15.63 2.55 0.14
N LYS A 66 -14.95 1.42 -0.16
CA LYS A 66 -15.21 0.63 -1.35
C LYS A 66 -16.68 0.19 -1.45
N PHE A 67 -17.22 -0.33 -0.37
CA PHE A 67 -18.60 -0.82 -0.35
C PHE A 67 -19.65 0.28 -0.20
N GLN A 68 -19.26 1.44 0.34
CA GLN A 68 -20.12 2.62 0.37
C GLN A 68 -20.36 3.20 -1.03
N TYR A 69 -19.30 3.34 -1.85
CA TYR A 69 -19.40 3.94 -3.20
C TYR A 69 -19.66 2.92 -4.30
N PHE A 70 -19.20 1.71 -4.15
CA PHE A 70 -19.36 0.56 -5.04
C PHE A 70 -19.00 0.85 -6.52
N ASN A 71 -17.93 1.59 -6.76
CA ASN A 71 -17.54 2.02 -8.09
C ASN A 71 -17.05 0.86 -8.97
N PRO A 72 -17.49 0.80 -10.24
CA PRO A 72 -17.02 -0.21 -11.20
C PRO A 72 -15.56 0.00 -11.57
N ARG A 73 -14.92 -1.10 -12.01
CA ARG A 73 -13.57 -1.08 -12.56
C ARG A 73 -13.56 -0.50 -14.00
N PRO A 74 -12.41 0.04 -14.49
CA PRO A 74 -12.31 0.58 -15.84
C PRO A 74 -12.82 -0.38 -16.91
N HIS A 75 -12.39 -1.65 -16.87
CA HIS A 75 -12.81 -2.68 -17.81
C HIS A 75 -14.33 -2.97 -17.79
N GLN A 76 -15.01 -2.77 -16.65
CA GLN A 76 -16.45 -2.97 -16.55
C GLN A 76 -17.25 -1.87 -17.24
N LEU A 77 -16.69 -0.67 -17.34
CA LEU A 77 -17.29 0.46 -18.08
C LEU A 77 -16.90 0.47 -19.55
N ASP A 78 -15.64 0.08 -19.83
CA ASP A 78 -15.12 0.00 -21.19
C ASP A 78 -14.41 -1.35 -21.40
N PRO A 79 -15.08 -2.35 -21.98
CA PRO A 79 -14.51 -3.67 -22.25
C PRO A 79 -13.31 -3.66 -23.23
N THR A 80 -13.04 -2.56 -23.90
CA THR A 80 -11.83 -2.43 -24.76
C THR A 80 -10.56 -2.27 -23.92
N ILE A 81 -10.67 -1.83 -22.66
CA ILE A 81 -9.57 -1.76 -21.72
C ILE A 81 -9.16 -3.18 -21.32
N ARG A 82 -7.95 -3.59 -21.73
CA ARG A 82 -7.39 -4.87 -21.36
C ARG A 82 -6.56 -4.75 -20.10
N THR A 83 -6.86 -5.56 -19.09
CA THR A 83 -6.06 -5.65 -17.88
C THR A 83 -4.85 -6.56 -18.11
N VAL A 84 -3.69 -6.19 -17.55
CA VAL A 84 -2.45 -6.99 -17.65
C VAL A 84 -2.22 -7.87 -16.42
N ILE A 85 -3.04 -7.67 -15.40
CA ILE A 85 -3.08 -8.45 -14.16
C ILE A 85 -4.53 -8.84 -13.86
N GLY A 86 -4.71 -9.78 -12.94
CA GLY A 86 -6.04 -10.25 -12.56
C GLY A 86 -6.96 -9.12 -12.10
N LEU A 87 -8.22 -9.16 -12.52
CA LEU A 87 -9.23 -8.20 -12.08
C LEU A 87 -9.71 -8.58 -10.66
N PRO A 88 -9.54 -7.69 -9.67
CA PRO A 88 -9.99 -7.97 -8.30
C PRO A 88 -11.52 -8.04 -8.21
N ASN A 89 -12.02 -8.98 -7.40
CA ASN A 89 -13.44 -9.20 -7.22
C ASN A 89 -14.05 -8.30 -6.11
N PHE A 90 -13.75 -7.00 -6.16
CA PHE A 90 -14.28 -5.97 -5.28
C PHE A 90 -14.18 -4.58 -5.95
N PRO A 91 -14.96 -3.56 -5.47
CA PRO A 91 -15.06 -2.26 -6.12
C PRO A 91 -13.73 -1.54 -6.33
N ALA A 92 -13.67 -0.66 -7.34
CA ALA A 92 -12.46 0.06 -7.71
C ALA A 92 -12.02 1.06 -6.63
N TYR A 93 -12.89 2.01 -6.29
CA TYR A 93 -12.57 3.16 -5.44
C TYR A 93 -12.65 2.85 -3.93
N PRO A 94 -11.68 3.30 -3.11
CA PRO A 94 -10.35 3.78 -3.47
C PRO A 94 -9.39 2.61 -3.75
N SER A 95 -8.16 2.89 -4.21
CA SER A 95 -7.17 1.85 -4.46
C SER A 95 -6.62 1.25 -3.16
N GLY A 96 -6.80 -0.06 -2.96
CA GLY A 96 -6.26 -0.77 -1.80
C GLY A 96 -4.73 -0.72 -1.76
N HIS A 97 -4.05 -0.96 -2.89
CA HIS A 97 -2.59 -0.85 -2.98
C HIS A 97 -2.08 0.53 -2.56
N SER A 98 -2.71 1.61 -3.04
CA SER A 98 -2.32 2.97 -2.65
C SER A 98 -2.55 3.23 -1.17
N THR A 99 -3.67 2.73 -0.62
CA THR A 99 -4.01 2.92 0.79
C THR A 99 -3.04 2.19 1.72
N PHE A 100 -2.75 0.92 1.43
CA PHE A 100 -1.76 0.16 2.20
C PHE A 100 -0.36 0.73 2.07
N SER A 101 0.06 1.04 0.84
CA SER A 101 1.42 1.50 0.59
C SER A 101 1.69 2.87 1.20
N ALA A 102 0.74 3.79 1.16
CA ALA A 102 0.87 5.08 1.81
C ALA A 102 0.95 4.95 3.34
N ALA A 103 0.13 4.08 3.93
CA ALA A 103 0.18 3.82 5.37
C ALA A 103 1.52 3.19 5.78
N ALA A 104 1.97 2.18 5.05
CA ALA A 104 3.24 1.51 5.32
C ALA A 104 4.44 2.44 5.15
N ALA A 105 4.50 3.17 4.04
CA ALA A 105 5.58 4.11 3.76
C ALA A 105 5.69 5.18 4.84
N LEU A 106 4.57 5.71 5.34
CA LEU A 106 4.59 6.72 6.40
C LEU A 106 5.15 6.16 7.71
N VAL A 107 4.74 4.96 8.11
CA VAL A 107 5.26 4.30 9.33
C VAL A 107 6.74 3.96 9.16
N LEU A 108 7.16 3.38 8.04
CA LEU A 108 8.56 3.05 7.80
C LEU A 108 9.43 4.30 7.71
N SER A 109 8.93 5.41 7.18
CA SER A 109 9.63 6.70 7.16
C SER A 109 9.89 7.26 8.58
N GLU A 110 8.98 7.07 9.52
CA GLU A 110 9.19 7.44 10.92
C GLU A 110 10.24 6.53 11.59
N LEU A 111 10.23 5.24 11.29
CA LEU A 111 11.16 4.27 11.87
C LEU A 111 12.56 4.34 11.25
N PHE A 112 12.66 4.71 9.99
CA PHE A 112 13.89 4.77 9.19
C PHE A 112 14.03 6.12 8.46
N PRO A 113 14.29 7.23 9.17
CA PRO A 113 14.26 8.57 8.59
C PRO A 113 15.22 8.80 7.41
N ALA A 114 16.33 8.04 7.35
CA ALA A 114 17.28 8.10 6.25
C ALA A 114 16.73 7.52 4.92
N ARG A 115 15.58 6.83 4.96
CA ARG A 115 14.99 6.12 3.81
C ARG A 115 13.62 6.67 3.38
N VAL A 116 13.25 7.85 3.85
CA VAL A 116 11.94 8.48 3.56
C VAL A 116 11.67 8.56 2.06
N ALA A 117 12.65 9.00 1.27
CA ALA A 117 12.49 9.15 -0.18
C ALA A 117 12.25 7.80 -0.88
N ASP A 118 12.90 6.74 -0.41
CA ASP A 118 12.76 5.41 -0.99
C ASP A 118 11.38 4.83 -0.72
N PHE A 119 10.89 4.94 0.52
CA PHE A 119 9.54 4.46 0.87
C PHE A 119 8.45 5.25 0.14
N ALA A 120 8.61 6.56 0.00
CA ALA A 120 7.69 7.39 -0.77
C ALA A 120 7.66 6.94 -2.25
N ALA A 121 8.81 6.74 -2.87
CA ALA A 121 8.91 6.27 -4.25
C ALA A 121 8.29 4.88 -4.43
N MET A 122 8.51 3.95 -3.49
CA MET A 122 7.88 2.62 -3.51
C MET A 122 6.35 2.72 -3.41
N ALA A 123 5.82 3.59 -2.54
CA ALA A 123 4.39 3.77 -2.41
C ALA A 123 3.76 4.39 -3.67
N ASP A 124 4.44 5.35 -4.30
CA ASP A 124 4.02 5.93 -5.57
C ASP A 124 4.05 4.89 -6.70
N GLU A 125 5.10 4.05 -6.75
CA GLU A 125 5.21 2.96 -7.72
C GLU A 125 4.10 1.92 -7.51
N ALA A 126 3.81 1.53 -6.27
CA ALA A 126 2.71 0.64 -5.94
C ALA A 126 1.35 1.21 -6.40
N GLY A 127 1.12 2.50 -6.20
CA GLY A 127 -0.06 3.20 -6.66
C GLY A 127 -0.19 3.20 -8.17
N ILE A 128 0.83 3.70 -8.88
CA ILE A 128 0.79 3.82 -10.35
C ILE A 128 0.75 2.45 -11.05
N SER A 129 1.26 1.40 -10.40
CA SER A 129 1.17 0.02 -10.91
C SER A 129 -0.26 -0.40 -11.21
N ARG A 130 -1.23 0.11 -10.47
CA ARG A 130 -2.66 -0.21 -10.64
C ARG A 130 -3.25 0.44 -11.87
N LEU A 131 -2.76 1.64 -12.23
CA LEU A 131 -3.11 2.28 -13.49
C LEU A 131 -2.52 1.49 -14.68
N TYR A 132 -1.24 1.11 -14.59
CA TYR A 132 -0.59 0.26 -15.59
C TYR A 132 -1.25 -1.11 -15.69
N GLY A 133 -1.73 -1.65 -14.59
CA GLY A 133 -2.52 -2.88 -14.56
C GLY A 133 -3.88 -2.79 -15.24
N GLY A 134 -4.37 -1.57 -15.52
CA GLY A 134 -5.68 -1.34 -16.15
C GLY A 134 -6.87 -1.58 -15.22
N ILE A 135 -6.66 -1.61 -13.91
CA ILE A 135 -7.67 -2.01 -12.93
C ILE A 135 -8.15 -0.88 -11.98
N HIS A 136 -7.57 0.31 -12.10
CA HIS A 136 -7.93 1.48 -11.31
C HIS A 136 -7.90 2.78 -12.14
N TYR A 137 -8.64 3.77 -11.70
CA TYR A 137 -8.58 5.14 -12.17
C TYR A 137 -7.54 5.94 -11.37
N ARG A 138 -7.07 7.06 -11.92
CA ARG A 138 -6.12 7.94 -11.23
C ARG A 138 -6.67 8.43 -9.88
N ASN A 139 -7.93 8.82 -9.85
CA ASN A 139 -8.59 9.28 -8.62
C ASN A 139 -8.61 8.20 -7.52
N ASP A 140 -8.76 6.91 -7.87
CA ASP A 140 -8.71 5.83 -6.89
C ASP A 140 -7.36 5.77 -6.19
N ILE A 141 -6.28 6.02 -6.95
CA ILE A 141 -4.90 6.01 -6.48
C ILE A 141 -4.64 7.18 -5.54
N GLU A 142 -4.99 8.38 -5.98
CA GLU A 142 -4.79 9.62 -5.22
C GLU A 142 -5.56 9.60 -3.89
N ARG A 143 -6.84 9.24 -3.91
CA ARG A 143 -7.65 9.14 -2.70
C ARG A 143 -7.24 7.98 -1.80
N GLY A 144 -6.82 6.84 -2.39
CA GLY A 144 -6.24 5.75 -1.62
C GLY A 144 -5.01 6.19 -0.84
N ARG A 145 -4.09 6.95 -1.47
CA ARG A 145 -2.93 7.53 -0.82
C ARG A 145 -3.31 8.43 0.35
N GLU A 146 -4.20 9.40 0.13
CA GLU A 146 -4.67 10.32 1.19
C GLU A 146 -5.26 9.56 2.39
N HIS A 147 -6.08 8.54 2.14
CA HIS A 147 -6.65 7.72 3.20
C HIS A 147 -5.56 6.99 4.01
N GLY A 148 -4.59 6.36 3.31
CA GLY A 148 -3.50 5.65 3.96
C GLY A 148 -2.65 6.54 4.87
N GLU A 149 -2.23 7.72 4.36
CA GLU A 149 -1.45 8.70 5.11
C GLU A 149 -2.20 9.18 6.37
N ARG A 150 -3.49 9.49 6.24
CA ARG A 150 -4.32 9.97 7.37
C ARG A 150 -4.47 8.90 8.43
N VAL A 151 -4.74 7.66 8.04
CA VAL A 151 -4.93 6.55 8.97
C VAL A 151 -3.64 6.20 9.69
N ALA A 152 -2.52 6.11 8.98
CA ALA A 152 -1.22 5.81 9.58
C ALA A 152 -0.80 6.84 10.65
N GLY A 153 -1.25 8.09 10.52
CA GLY A 153 -1.05 9.12 11.54
C GLY A 153 -1.60 8.75 12.93
N PHE A 154 -2.62 7.87 13.02
CA PHE A 154 -3.13 7.38 14.29
C PHE A 154 -2.16 6.37 14.92
N ALA A 155 -1.68 5.40 14.17
CA ALA A 155 -0.70 4.42 14.64
C ALA A 155 0.60 5.12 15.09
N LEU A 156 1.07 6.13 14.34
CA LEU A 156 2.25 6.91 14.70
C LEU A 156 2.05 7.71 16.00
N ARG A 157 0.87 8.25 16.26
CA ARG A 157 0.58 8.91 17.55
C ARG A 157 0.70 7.93 18.72
N ILE A 158 0.18 6.72 18.58
CA ILE A 158 0.34 5.66 19.58
C ILE A 158 1.83 5.36 19.78
N GLY A 159 2.58 5.14 18.70
CA GLY A 159 4.01 4.85 18.75
C GLY A 159 4.85 5.97 19.37
N ARG A 160 4.44 7.23 19.28
CA ARG A 160 5.13 8.35 19.93
C ARG A 160 4.84 8.45 21.42
N GLN A 161 3.78 7.80 21.90
CA GLN A 161 3.31 7.85 23.30
C GLN A 161 3.58 6.55 24.07
N ASP A 162 4.11 5.52 23.44
CA ASP A 162 4.34 4.20 24.06
C ASP A 162 5.59 4.13 24.96
N GLY A 163 6.35 5.23 25.08
CA GLY A 163 7.53 5.32 25.94
C GLY A 163 8.79 4.66 25.37
N ALA A 164 8.72 4.02 24.20
CA ALA A 164 9.85 3.37 23.53
C ALA A 164 10.51 4.34 22.54
N ARG A 165 11.55 5.03 22.96
CA ARG A 165 12.41 5.88 22.12
C ARG A 165 13.75 5.23 21.84
#